data_96da995035c5fed1fb1abd12dbe2ca8d
#
_entry.id   96da995035c5fed1fb1abd12dbe2ca8d
#
_cell.length_a   1.000
_cell.length_b   1.000
_cell.length_c   1.000
_cell.angle_alpha   90.00
_cell.angle_beta   90.00
_cell.angle_gamma   90.00
#
_symmetry.space_group_name_H-M   'P 1'
#
loop_
_entity.id
_entity.type
_entity.pdbx_description
1 polymer ?
#
loop_
_entity_poly.entity_id
_entity_poly.type
_entity_poly.pdbx_seq_one_letter_code
_entity_poly.pdbx_strand_id
1 'polypeptide(L)'
;AFLNLQKEFTTDIKLDIDSGYRSLEEQDEINNLYKEYAAPSGFSEHHTGLAFDLFLIDNGKNILENKEMLSDKYIDFWKKVEKKAYRCGLILRYPKDKESVTGYTYEPWHYRYVTTSTAKIIHDKKLTLEEYHKLYRRSGILLVNKKKGMTSRDVVNIISKRFDTKKVGHNGTLDPLATGLLVVTINNATKINEFLTAYQKEYQAKVLIGTRTDTGDITGKVLESVDDVR
;
A
#
# COMPACT_ATOMS: atom_id res chain seq x y z
N ALA A 1 -12.76 -1.60 -13.81
CA ALA A 1 -12.32 -2.96 -13.48
C ALA A 1 -13.44 -3.97 -13.72
N PHE A 2 -14.56 -3.90 -12.98
CA PHE A 2 -15.68 -4.85 -13.08
C PHE A 2 -16.24 -4.96 -14.51
N LEU A 3 -16.59 -3.87 -15.17
CA LEU A 3 -17.12 -3.90 -16.55
C LEU A 3 -16.19 -4.59 -17.55
N ASN A 4 -14.89 -4.53 -17.34
CA ASN A 4 -13.94 -5.25 -18.18
C ASN A 4 -13.92 -6.75 -17.85
N LEU A 5 -14.04 -7.12 -16.57
CA LEU A 5 -14.18 -8.52 -16.15
C LEU A 5 -15.50 -9.12 -16.69
N GLN A 6 -16.61 -8.41 -16.57
CA GLN A 6 -17.92 -8.85 -17.04
C GLN A 6 -17.92 -9.19 -18.54
N LYS A 7 -17.22 -8.42 -19.36
CA LYS A 7 -17.08 -8.68 -20.81
C LYS A 7 -16.36 -9.99 -21.14
N GLU A 8 -15.59 -10.54 -20.20
CA GLU A 8 -14.91 -11.83 -20.38
C GLU A 8 -15.85 -13.03 -20.21
N PHE A 9 -17.10 -12.79 -19.73
CA PHE A 9 -18.11 -13.81 -19.40
C PHE A 9 -19.45 -13.48 -20.05
N THR A 10 -19.57 -13.78 -21.33
CA THR A 10 -20.76 -13.47 -22.17
C THR A 10 -21.58 -14.69 -22.53
N THR A 11 -21.32 -15.85 -21.89
CA THR A 11 -22.01 -17.11 -22.09
C THR A 11 -23.26 -17.22 -21.20
N ASP A 12 -23.79 -18.43 -21.03
CA ASP A 12 -25.01 -18.72 -20.27
C ASP A 12 -24.93 -18.28 -18.80
N ILE A 13 -23.70 -18.29 -18.23
CA ILE A 13 -23.46 -17.78 -16.87
C ILE A 13 -22.76 -16.42 -16.98
N LYS A 14 -23.40 -15.40 -16.41
CA LYS A 14 -22.93 -14.02 -16.36
C LYS A 14 -22.62 -13.60 -14.92
N LEU A 15 -21.87 -12.52 -14.77
CA LEU A 15 -21.55 -11.90 -13.49
C LEU A 15 -22.29 -10.58 -13.34
N ASP A 16 -22.76 -10.28 -12.13
CA ASP A 16 -23.16 -8.93 -11.76
C ASP A 16 -22.78 -8.62 -10.31
N ILE A 17 -22.89 -7.35 -9.91
CA ILE A 17 -22.55 -6.90 -8.57
C ILE A 17 -23.74 -7.06 -7.65
N ASP A 18 -23.55 -7.76 -6.54
CA ASP A 18 -24.51 -7.89 -5.44
C ASP A 18 -24.34 -6.73 -4.45
N SER A 19 -23.12 -6.48 -4.00
CA SER A 19 -22.80 -5.45 -3.03
C SER A 19 -21.52 -4.71 -3.41
N GLY A 20 -21.56 -3.38 -3.39
CA GLY A 20 -20.42 -2.50 -3.67
C GLY A 20 -19.96 -1.73 -2.44
N TYR A 21 -19.89 -0.40 -2.55
CA TYR A 21 -19.63 0.46 -1.40
C TYR A 21 -20.70 0.28 -0.33
N ARG A 22 -20.30 0.24 0.94
CA ARG A 22 -21.18 0.24 2.11
C ARG A 22 -20.78 1.37 3.05
N SER A 23 -21.76 2.09 3.57
CA SER A 23 -21.57 3.04 4.66
C SER A 23 -21.29 2.33 5.99
N LEU A 24 -20.93 3.08 7.02
CA LEU A 24 -20.75 2.53 8.37
C LEU A 24 -22.06 1.96 8.90
N GLU A 25 -23.16 2.69 8.67
CA GLU A 25 -24.52 2.34 9.11
C GLU A 25 -24.98 1.04 8.44
N GLU A 26 -24.85 0.93 7.12
CA GLU A 26 -25.21 -0.30 6.38
C GLU A 26 -24.39 -1.51 6.84
N GLN A 27 -23.11 -1.31 7.16
CA GLN A 27 -22.26 -2.38 7.67
C GLN A 27 -22.67 -2.80 9.09
N ASP A 28 -23.11 -1.87 9.94
CA ASP A 28 -23.62 -2.19 11.28
C ASP A 28 -24.89 -3.03 11.19
N GLU A 29 -25.80 -2.71 10.27
CA GLU A 29 -27.01 -3.52 10.03
C GLU A 29 -26.65 -4.96 9.59
N ILE A 30 -25.73 -5.10 8.63
CA ILE A 30 -25.25 -6.39 8.14
C ILE A 30 -24.55 -7.16 9.25
N ASN A 31 -23.67 -6.53 10.02
CA ASN A 31 -22.97 -7.18 11.13
C ASN A 31 -23.93 -7.64 12.23
N ASN A 32 -24.99 -6.89 12.50
CA ASN A 32 -26.01 -7.30 13.46
C ASN A 32 -26.80 -8.54 13.01
N LEU A 33 -27.02 -8.70 11.71
CA LEU A 33 -27.69 -9.86 11.13
C LEU A 33 -26.78 -11.08 10.99
N TYR A 34 -25.48 -10.86 10.70
CA TYR A 34 -24.53 -11.91 10.32
C TYR A 34 -23.22 -11.80 11.09
N LYS A 35 -23.27 -11.70 12.43
CA LYS A 35 -22.13 -11.48 13.33
C LYS A 35 -20.93 -12.41 13.13
N GLU A 36 -21.15 -13.63 12.68
CA GLU A 36 -20.10 -14.63 12.49
C GLU A 36 -19.35 -14.48 11.16
N TYR A 37 -19.93 -13.77 10.19
CA TYR A 37 -19.42 -13.68 8.82
C TYR A 37 -19.08 -12.26 8.39
N ALA A 38 -19.78 -11.26 8.93
CA ALA A 38 -19.60 -9.87 8.53
C ALA A 38 -18.57 -9.15 9.39
N ALA A 39 -17.66 -8.41 8.77
CA ALA A 39 -16.72 -7.57 9.48
C ALA A 39 -17.46 -6.48 10.29
N PRO A 40 -16.96 -6.10 11.49
CA PRO A 40 -17.50 -4.95 12.22
C PRO A 40 -17.39 -3.67 11.39
N SER A 41 -18.28 -2.70 11.66
CA SER A 41 -18.22 -1.37 11.07
C SER A 41 -16.84 -0.74 11.29
N GLY A 42 -16.32 -0.06 10.29
CA GLY A 42 -14.97 0.48 10.26
C GLY A 42 -13.87 -0.51 9.83
N PHE A 43 -14.16 -1.82 9.77
CA PHE A 43 -13.21 -2.85 9.36
C PHE A 43 -13.55 -3.50 8.02
N SER A 44 -14.72 -3.24 7.46
CA SER A 44 -15.13 -3.77 6.16
C SER A 44 -14.37 -3.11 5.00
N GLU A 45 -13.88 -3.92 4.05
CA GLU A 45 -13.24 -3.39 2.84
C GLU A 45 -14.20 -2.64 1.91
N HIS A 46 -15.51 -2.90 2.02
CA HIS A 46 -16.54 -2.20 1.26
C HIS A 46 -16.59 -0.69 1.57
N HIS A 47 -16.18 -0.26 2.78
CA HIS A 47 -16.04 1.17 3.11
C HIS A 47 -15.03 1.91 2.23
N THR A 48 -14.11 1.20 1.60
CA THR A 48 -13.09 1.80 0.73
C THR A 48 -13.60 2.11 -0.68
N GLY A 49 -14.77 1.57 -1.07
CA GLY A 49 -15.29 1.60 -2.44
C GLY A 49 -14.44 0.81 -3.44
N LEU A 50 -13.47 0.00 -2.95
CA LEU A 50 -12.57 -0.79 -3.78
C LEU A 50 -12.89 -2.29 -3.76
N ALA A 51 -13.76 -2.74 -2.85
CA ALA A 51 -14.23 -4.12 -2.76
C ALA A 51 -15.70 -4.21 -3.19
N PHE A 52 -16.06 -5.36 -3.72
CA PHE A 52 -17.42 -5.68 -4.11
C PHE A 52 -17.65 -7.20 -4.14
N ASP A 53 -18.88 -7.58 -3.87
CA ASP A 53 -19.36 -8.95 -3.98
C ASP A 53 -20.08 -9.15 -5.32
N LEU A 54 -19.86 -10.30 -5.93
CA LEU A 54 -20.47 -10.71 -7.19
C LEU A 54 -21.53 -11.76 -6.96
N PHE A 55 -22.53 -11.78 -7.82
CA PHE A 55 -23.43 -12.92 -7.96
C PHE A 55 -23.45 -13.44 -9.40
N LEU A 56 -24.03 -14.61 -9.59
CA LEU A 56 -24.14 -15.24 -10.90
C LEU A 56 -25.55 -15.09 -11.46
N ILE A 57 -25.63 -14.91 -12.78
CA ILE A 57 -26.87 -15.01 -13.53
C ILE A 57 -26.75 -16.22 -14.46
N ASP A 58 -27.50 -17.29 -14.18
CA ASP A 58 -27.48 -18.52 -14.95
C ASP A 58 -28.78 -18.67 -15.72
N ASN A 59 -28.75 -18.60 -17.04
CA ASN A 59 -29.94 -18.65 -17.91
C ASN A 59 -31.06 -17.69 -17.47
N GLY A 60 -30.69 -16.50 -16.99
CA GLY A 60 -31.61 -15.47 -16.52
C GLY A 60 -32.10 -15.63 -15.07
N LYS A 61 -31.66 -16.66 -14.35
CA LYS A 61 -31.90 -16.83 -12.91
C LYS A 61 -30.75 -16.23 -12.11
N ASN A 62 -31.03 -15.36 -11.15
CA ASN A 62 -30.03 -14.84 -10.20
C ASN A 62 -29.71 -15.91 -9.16
N ILE A 63 -28.41 -16.16 -8.96
CA ILE A 63 -27.85 -17.07 -7.96
C ILE A 63 -27.15 -16.21 -6.93
N LEU A 64 -27.82 -15.96 -5.82
CA LEU A 64 -27.40 -15.03 -4.75
C LEU A 64 -26.95 -15.76 -3.48
N GLU A 65 -27.49 -16.96 -3.24
CA GLU A 65 -27.20 -17.71 -2.03
C GLU A 65 -25.79 -18.32 -2.07
N ASN A 66 -24.97 -18.02 -1.05
CA ASN A 66 -23.59 -18.49 -0.92
C ASN A 66 -23.50 -20.02 -1.08
N LYS A 67 -24.42 -20.76 -0.50
CA LYS A 67 -24.46 -22.23 -0.61
C LYS A 67 -24.66 -22.69 -2.05
N GLU A 68 -25.52 -22.02 -2.81
CA GLU A 68 -25.75 -22.33 -4.23
C GLU A 68 -24.51 -21.94 -5.07
N MET A 69 -23.91 -20.76 -4.82
CA MET A 69 -22.70 -20.29 -5.48
C MET A 69 -21.49 -21.20 -5.26
N LEU A 70 -21.41 -21.87 -4.10
CA LEU A 70 -20.34 -22.81 -3.76
C LEU A 70 -20.60 -24.24 -4.25
N SER A 71 -21.72 -24.51 -4.93
CA SER A 71 -22.00 -25.82 -5.46
C SER A 71 -21.02 -26.23 -6.56
N ASP A 72 -20.88 -27.56 -6.78
CA ASP A 72 -20.03 -28.12 -7.83
C ASP A 72 -20.32 -27.54 -9.22
N LYS A 73 -21.56 -27.16 -9.46
CA LYS A 73 -22.00 -26.54 -10.71
C LYS A 73 -21.27 -25.24 -11.03
N TYR A 74 -21.00 -24.42 -10.02
CA TYR A 74 -20.44 -23.07 -10.22
C TYR A 74 -18.97 -22.94 -9.82
N ILE A 75 -18.41 -23.92 -9.10
CA ILE A 75 -17.03 -23.82 -8.58
C ILE A 75 -16.00 -23.67 -9.71
N ASP A 76 -16.20 -24.35 -10.83
CA ASP A 76 -15.28 -24.23 -11.98
C ASP A 76 -15.47 -22.92 -12.74
N PHE A 77 -16.65 -22.32 -12.67
CA PHE A 77 -16.87 -20.99 -13.20
C PHE A 77 -16.12 -19.94 -12.36
N TRP A 78 -16.19 -20.00 -11.04
CA TRP A 78 -15.43 -19.14 -10.14
C TRP A 78 -13.93 -19.24 -10.34
N LYS A 79 -13.38 -20.44 -10.56
CA LYS A 79 -11.98 -20.62 -10.92
C LYS A 79 -11.59 -19.90 -12.22
N LYS A 80 -12.50 -19.82 -13.19
CA LYS A 80 -12.28 -19.06 -14.44
C LYS A 80 -12.31 -17.55 -14.17
N VAL A 81 -13.21 -17.09 -13.29
CA VAL A 81 -13.29 -15.68 -12.88
C VAL A 81 -11.97 -15.25 -12.22
N GLU A 82 -11.50 -16.03 -11.24
CA GLU A 82 -10.24 -15.78 -10.54
C GLU A 82 -9.04 -15.68 -11.52
N LYS A 83 -8.93 -16.61 -12.46
CA LYS A 83 -7.87 -16.65 -13.48
C LYS A 83 -7.87 -15.45 -14.42
N LYS A 84 -8.97 -14.72 -14.55
CA LYS A 84 -9.07 -13.56 -15.45
C LYS A 84 -9.08 -12.21 -14.71
N ALA A 85 -9.53 -12.20 -13.46
CA ALA A 85 -9.74 -11.01 -12.66
C ALA A 85 -8.50 -10.10 -12.56
N TYR A 86 -7.29 -10.69 -12.41
CA TYR A 86 -6.05 -9.93 -12.27
C TYR A 86 -5.75 -9.02 -13.46
N ARG A 87 -6.18 -9.39 -14.68
CA ARG A 87 -6.01 -8.57 -15.89
C ARG A 87 -6.79 -7.27 -15.82
N CYS A 88 -7.85 -7.26 -15.01
CA CYS A 88 -8.70 -6.10 -14.75
C CYS A 88 -8.29 -5.33 -13.48
N GLY A 89 -7.17 -5.68 -12.85
CA GLY A 89 -6.71 -5.07 -11.60
C GLY A 89 -7.45 -5.57 -10.36
N LEU A 90 -8.15 -6.70 -10.46
CA LEU A 90 -8.93 -7.32 -9.41
C LEU A 90 -8.23 -8.54 -8.85
N ILE A 91 -8.37 -8.78 -7.56
CA ILE A 91 -7.92 -10.00 -6.89
C ILE A 91 -9.10 -10.67 -6.20
N LEU A 92 -9.09 -12.01 -6.18
CA LEU A 92 -9.91 -12.77 -5.25
C LEU A 92 -9.38 -12.50 -3.84
N ARG A 93 -10.21 -11.90 -2.99
CA ARG A 93 -9.74 -11.37 -1.71
C ARG A 93 -9.50 -12.45 -0.67
N TYR A 94 -10.37 -13.46 -0.63
CA TYR A 94 -10.34 -14.56 0.33
C TYR A 94 -10.22 -15.91 -0.40
N PRO A 95 -9.00 -16.24 -0.91
CA PRO A 95 -8.78 -17.46 -1.65
C PRO A 95 -8.79 -18.70 -0.74
N LYS A 96 -9.12 -19.84 -1.33
CA LYS A 96 -9.15 -21.14 -0.65
C LYS A 96 -7.78 -21.50 -0.07
N ASP A 97 -7.77 -22.15 1.10
CA ASP A 97 -6.57 -22.59 1.82
C ASP A 97 -5.67 -21.45 2.30
N LYS A 98 -6.24 -20.25 2.46
CA LYS A 98 -5.54 -19.03 2.95
C LYS A 98 -6.24 -18.39 4.16
N GLU A 99 -7.20 -19.07 4.76
CA GLU A 99 -8.03 -18.57 5.87
C GLU A 99 -7.17 -18.15 7.08
N SER A 100 -6.10 -18.88 7.36
CA SER A 100 -5.15 -18.55 8.44
C SER A 100 -4.38 -17.24 8.22
N VAL A 101 -4.31 -16.77 6.97
CA VAL A 101 -3.61 -15.53 6.59
C VAL A 101 -4.59 -14.38 6.47
N THR A 102 -5.76 -14.62 5.86
CA THR A 102 -6.76 -13.59 5.59
C THR A 102 -7.68 -13.33 6.77
N GLY A 103 -7.86 -14.35 7.64
CA GLY A 103 -8.83 -14.33 8.74
C GLY A 103 -10.29 -14.60 8.32
N TYR A 104 -10.53 -14.88 7.02
CA TYR A 104 -11.86 -15.11 6.45
C TYR A 104 -11.88 -16.44 5.70
N THR A 105 -13.07 -17.04 5.63
CA THR A 105 -13.33 -18.25 4.84
C THR A 105 -13.23 -17.95 3.34
N TYR A 106 -13.17 -19.02 2.53
CA TYR A 106 -13.17 -18.88 1.07
C TYR A 106 -14.45 -18.23 0.55
N GLU A 107 -14.30 -17.11 -0.17
CA GLU A 107 -15.40 -16.35 -0.76
C GLU A 107 -15.12 -16.07 -2.24
N PRO A 108 -15.52 -16.96 -3.17
CA PRO A 108 -15.23 -16.81 -4.60
C PRO A 108 -15.88 -15.59 -5.25
N TRP A 109 -16.84 -14.97 -4.60
CA TRP A 109 -17.57 -13.77 -5.04
C TRP A 109 -16.91 -12.46 -4.61
N HIS A 110 -16.07 -12.44 -3.56
CA HIS A 110 -15.52 -11.22 -2.99
C HIS A 110 -14.24 -10.79 -3.68
N TYR A 111 -14.31 -9.70 -4.43
CA TYR A 111 -13.18 -9.14 -5.19
C TYR A 111 -12.75 -7.77 -4.69
N ARG A 112 -11.43 -7.53 -4.77
CA ARG A 112 -10.81 -6.25 -4.42
C ARG A 112 -10.04 -5.68 -5.61
N TYR A 113 -10.25 -4.38 -5.91
CA TYR A 113 -9.41 -3.64 -6.84
C TYR A 113 -8.10 -3.19 -6.18
N VAL A 114 -6.98 -3.50 -6.83
CA VAL A 114 -5.61 -3.21 -6.31
C VAL A 114 -4.68 -2.65 -7.38
N THR A 115 -5.15 -2.27 -8.54
CA THR A 115 -4.43 -1.95 -9.78
C THR A 115 -3.98 -3.20 -10.57
N THR A 116 -3.79 -3.06 -11.87
CA THR A 116 -3.38 -4.18 -12.74
C THR A 116 -1.97 -4.67 -12.42
N SER A 117 -1.04 -3.78 -12.09
CA SER A 117 0.33 -4.15 -11.74
C SER A 117 0.40 -4.95 -10.43
N THR A 118 -0.33 -4.50 -9.41
CA THR A 118 -0.41 -5.21 -8.12
C THR A 118 -1.13 -6.55 -8.26
N ALA A 119 -2.27 -6.58 -8.95
CA ALA A 119 -3.03 -7.80 -9.19
C ALA A 119 -2.20 -8.86 -9.94
N LYS A 120 -1.41 -8.43 -10.92
CA LYS A 120 -0.49 -9.31 -11.64
C LYS A 120 0.56 -9.93 -10.73
N ILE A 121 1.18 -9.17 -9.85
CA ILE A 121 2.18 -9.69 -8.89
C ILE A 121 1.53 -10.70 -7.93
N ILE A 122 0.35 -10.37 -7.39
CA ILE A 122 -0.41 -11.23 -6.48
C ILE A 122 -0.75 -12.55 -7.17
N HIS A 123 -1.27 -12.49 -8.39
CA HIS A 123 -1.61 -13.66 -9.20
C HIS A 123 -0.39 -14.54 -9.51
N ASP A 124 0.67 -13.95 -10.07
CA ASP A 124 1.85 -14.69 -10.54
C ASP A 124 2.60 -15.36 -9.37
N LYS A 125 2.57 -14.76 -8.19
CA LYS A 125 3.23 -15.27 -6.98
C LYS A 125 2.29 -16.02 -6.04
N LYS A 126 1.02 -16.15 -6.38
CA LYS A 126 -0.03 -16.83 -5.58
C LYS A 126 -0.10 -16.28 -4.14
N LEU A 127 -0.04 -14.95 -4.00
CA LEU A 127 -0.09 -14.27 -2.71
C LEU A 127 -1.52 -13.88 -2.34
N THR A 128 -1.78 -13.73 -1.05
CA THR A 128 -2.90 -12.92 -0.57
C THR A 128 -2.52 -11.44 -0.56
N LEU A 129 -3.49 -10.56 -0.33
CA LEU A 129 -3.23 -9.13 -0.19
C LEU A 129 -2.33 -8.84 1.03
N GLU A 130 -2.50 -9.59 2.14
CA GLU A 130 -1.67 -9.50 3.34
C GLU A 130 -0.23 -9.90 3.05
N GLU A 131 -0.04 -11.04 2.38
CA GLU A 131 1.30 -11.51 1.98
C GLU A 131 1.97 -10.51 1.03
N TYR A 132 1.23 -9.95 0.06
CA TYR A 132 1.72 -8.89 -0.80
C TYR A 132 2.13 -7.66 0.01
N HIS A 133 1.32 -7.20 0.95
CA HIS A 133 1.65 -6.06 1.80
C HIS A 133 2.88 -6.32 2.67
N LYS A 134 3.01 -7.53 3.20
CA LYS A 134 4.21 -7.91 3.96
C LYS A 134 5.48 -7.85 3.12
N LEU A 135 5.40 -8.24 1.85
CA LEU A 135 6.57 -8.33 0.96
C LEU A 135 6.89 -7.02 0.21
N TYR A 136 5.86 -6.24 -0.17
CA TYR A 136 6.02 -5.14 -1.15
C TYR A 136 5.57 -3.78 -0.66
N ARG A 137 4.48 -3.66 0.10
CA ARG A 137 3.86 -2.37 0.41
C ARG A 137 4.74 -1.42 1.21
N ARG A 138 5.73 -1.96 1.93
CA ARG A 138 6.64 -1.16 2.75
C ARG A 138 7.91 -0.75 2.00
N SER A 139 7.96 -0.94 0.70
CA SER A 139 9.10 -0.52 -0.11
C SER A 139 8.77 0.76 -0.88
N GLY A 140 9.64 1.75 -0.82
CA GLY A 140 9.41 3.00 -1.53
C GLY A 140 10.43 4.08 -1.19
N ILE A 141 10.21 5.24 -1.79
CA ILE A 141 10.99 6.46 -1.55
C ILE A 141 10.09 7.45 -0.81
N LEU A 142 10.63 8.05 0.25
CA LEU A 142 10.02 9.17 0.96
C LEU A 142 10.86 10.42 0.75
N LEU A 143 10.20 11.51 0.41
CA LEU A 143 10.79 12.84 0.40
C LEU A 143 10.47 13.50 1.73
N VAL A 144 11.50 13.71 2.56
CA VAL A 144 11.36 14.24 3.92
C VAL A 144 11.95 15.62 4.00
N ASN A 145 11.17 16.60 4.46
CA ASN A 145 11.70 17.90 4.83
C ASN A 145 12.31 17.80 6.25
N LYS A 146 13.63 17.58 6.32
CA LYS A 146 14.33 17.46 7.60
C LYS A 146 14.32 18.79 8.35
N LYS A 147 13.87 18.77 9.59
CA LYS A 147 13.86 19.94 10.46
C LYS A 147 15.24 20.20 11.08
N LYS A 148 15.49 21.45 11.44
CA LYS A 148 16.66 21.85 12.22
C LYS A 148 16.70 21.14 13.57
N GLY A 149 17.87 20.79 14.04
CA GLY A 149 18.10 20.09 15.31
C GLY A 149 18.06 18.58 15.24
N MET A 150 17.66 18.00 14.08
CA MET A 150 17.64 16.55 13.86
C MET A 150 18.83 16.15 12.98
N THR A 151 19.42 14.99 13.27
CA THR A 151 20.35 14.32 12.37
C THR A 151 19.60 13.56 11.26
N SER A 152 20.26 13.27 10.15
CA SER A 152 19.71 12.38 9.11
C SER A 152 19.40 10.98 9.69
N ARG A 153 20.19 10.53 10.68
CA ARG A 153 19.96 9.27 11.38
C ARG A 153 18.67 9.27 12.23
N ASP A 154 18.34 10.39 12.87
CA ASP A 154 17.09 10.52 13.63
C ASP A 154 15.87 10.34 12.71
N VAL A 155 15.91 10.95 11.54
CA VAL A 155 14.87 10.76 10.51
C VAL A 155 14.75 9.29 10.11
N VAL A 156 15.86 8.61 9.83
CA VAL A 156 15.89 7.18 9.52
C VAL A 156 15.29 6.36 10.66
N ASN A 157 15.64 6.65 11.91
CA ASN A 157 15.13 5.93 13.09
C ASN A 157 13.61 6.09 13.25
N ILE A 158 13.08 7.29 13.06
CA ILE A 158 11.63 7.56 13.10
C ILE A 158 10.90 6.76 12.01
N ILE A 159 11.42 6.78 10.79
CA ILE A 159 10.84 6.05 9.65
C ILE A 159 10.93 4.54 9.88
N SER A 160 12.08 4.03 10.35
CA SER A 160 12.27 2.62 10.70
C SER A 160 11.20 2.15 11.69
N LYS A 161 10.97 2.94 12.74
CA LYS A 161 9.97 2.62 13.77
C LYS A 161 8.55 2.67 13.20
N ARG A 162 8.23 3.69 12.40
CA ARG A 162 6.88 3.85 11.84
C ARG A 162 6.51 2.79 10.80
N PHE A 163 7.48 2.31 10.03
CA PHE A 163 7.30 1.28 9.01
C PHE A 163 7.67 -0.12 9.50
N ASP A 164 8.05 -0.26 10.78
CA ASP A 164 8.47 -1.52 11.39
C ASP A 164 9.46 -2.28 10.51
N THR A 165 10.56 -1.60 10.12
CA THR A 165 11.60 -2.19 9.29
C THR A 165 12.97 -1.63 9.63
N LYS A 166 14.00 -2.49 9.58
CA LYS A 166 15.41 -2.09 9.75
C LYS A 166 16.07 -1.68 8.43
N LYS A 167 15.42 -1.95 7.28
CA LYS A 167 15.95 -1.61 5.95
C LYS A 167 15.47 -0.22 5.54
N VAL A 168 16.08 0.80 6.10
CA VAL A 168 15.85 2.21 5.75
C VAL A 168 17.19 2.85 5.47
N GLY A 169 17.32 3.49 4.32
CA GLY A 169 18.49 4.25 3.90
C GLY A 169 18.11 5.70 3.62
N HIS A 170 19.10 6.58 3.58
CA HIS A 170 18.92 7.95 3.08
C HIS A 170 19.95 8.26 2.02
N ASN A 171 19.64 9.22 1.16
CA ASN A 171 20.50 9.65 0.09
C ASN A 171 21.03 11.07 0.36
N GLY A 172 22.27 11.12 0.84
CA GLY A 172 22.91 12.34 1.31
C GLY A 172 22.69 12.59 2.81
N THR A 173 23.71 13.12 3.45
CA THR A 173 23.65 13.52 4.86
C THR A 173 23.41 15.02 4.93
N LEU A 174 22.47 15.43 5.77
CA LEU A 174 22.27 16.81 6.17
C LEU A 174 22.70 16.97 7.62
N ASP A 175 23.50 18.02 7.90
CA ASP A 175 23.93 18.37 9.23
C ASP A 175 22.74 18.68 10.17
N PRO A 176 22.90 18.58 11.49
CA PRO A 176 21.81 18.85 12.42
C PRO A 176 21.19 20.25 12.26
N LEU A 177 22.01 21.24 11.97
CA LEU A 177 21.56 22.62 11.76
C LEU A 177 20.90 22.85 10.38
N ALA A 178 21.19 22.01 9.39
CA ALA A 178 20.61 22.11 8.05
C ALA A 178 19.17 21.63 8.00
N THR A 179 18.37 22.26 7.16
CA THR A 179 16.99 21.86 6.84
C THR A 179 16.87 21.58 5.36
N GLY A 180 15.81 20.89 4.96
CA GLY A 180 15.52 20.67 3.55
C GLY A 180 15.31 19.20 3.18
N LEU A 181 15.38 18.91 1.89
CA LEU A 181 15.04 17.61 1.33
C LEU A 181 16.04 16.52 1.72
N LEU A 182 15.55 15.53 2.44
CA LEU A 182 16.24 14.27 2.67
C LEU A 182 15.45 13.15 1.95
N VAL A 183 16.07 12.54 0.97
CA VAL A 183 15.48 11.39 0.25
C VAL A 183 15.74 10.14 1.08
N VAL A 184 14.68 9.47 1.51
CA VAL A 184 14.74 8.25 2.32
C VAL A 184 14.14 7.10 1.54
N THR A 185 14.81 5.95 1.54
CA THR A 185 14.40 4.73 0.85
C THR A 185 14.09 3.64 1.87
N ILE A 186 13.06 2.83 1.58
CA ILE A 186 12.55 1.81 2.49
C ILE A 186 12.57 0.45 1.80
N ASN A 187 13.05 -0.57 2.51
CA ASN A 187 13.10 -1.97 2.10
C ASN A 187 13.78 -2.16 0.73
N ASN A 188 13.09 -2.70 -0.27
CA ASN A 188 13.68 -2.98 -1.59
C ASN A 188 14.14 -1.71 -2.32
N ALA A 189 13.57 -0.55 -2.01
CA ALA A 189 14.00 0.71 -2.59
C ALA A 189 15.40 1.15 -2.12
N THR A 190 15.95 0.57 -1.03
CA THR A 190 17.34 0.86 -0.63
C THR A 190 18.37 0.46 -1.70
N LYS A 191 18.02 -0.47 -2.59
CA LYS A 191 18.89 -0.91 -3.69
C LYS A 191 19.15 0.18 -4.75
N ILE A 192 18.29 1.20 -4.82
CA ILE A 192 18.47 2.30 -5.78
C ILE A 192 19.26 3.47 -5.22
N ASN A 193 19.70 3.42 -3.95
CA ASN A 193 20.47 4.52 -3.33
C ASN A 193 21.74 4.86 -4.11
N GLU A 194 22.46 3.87 -4.63
CA GLU A 194 23.67 4.08 -5.43
C GLU A 194 23.40 4.96 -6.67
N PHE A 195 22.26 4.75 -7.34
CA PHE A 195 21.85 5.56 -8.50
C PHE A 195 21.44 6.98 -8.07
N LEU A 196 20.72 7.12 -6.95
CA LEU A 196 20.26 8.41 -6.45
C LEU A 196 21.42 9.28 -5.93
N THR A 197 22.52 8.68 -5.52
CA THR A 197 23.70 9.42 -5.00
C THR A 197 24.37 10.25 -6.09
N ALA A 198 24.30 9.80 -7.35
CA ALA A 198 24.91 10.47 -8.49
C ALA A 198 24.17 11.75 -8.95
N TYR A 199 22.94 11.99 -8.46
CA TYR A 199 22.18 13.17 -8.86
C TYR A 199 22.74 14.46 -8.24
N GLN A 200 22.64 15.56 -9.00
CA GLN A 200 23.02 16.89 -8.59
C GLN A 200 22.22 17.36 -7.37
N LYS A 201 22.89 18.03 -6.44
CA LYS A 201 22.30 18.60 -5.23
C LYS A 201 22.57 20.09 -5.19
N GLU A 202 21.58 20.84 -4.74
CA GLU A 202 21.67 22.28 -4.56
C GLU A 202 21.52 22.63 -3.07
N TYR A 203 22.39 23.51 -2.59
CA TYR A 203 22.38 23.99 -1.21
C TYR A 203 22.39 25.51 -1.18
N GLN A 204 21.60 26.10 -0.30
CA GLN A 204 21.63 27.50 0.03
C GLN A 204 22.28 27.68 1.41
N ALA A 205 23.36 28.40 1.49
CA ALA A 205 24.07 28.66 2.75
C ALA A 205 24.19 30.16 3.03
N LYS A 206 24.09 30.51 4.31
CA LYS A 206 24.48 31.86 4.82
C LYS A 206 25.84 31.74 5.43
N VAL A 207 26.80 32.53 4.94
CA VAL A 207 28.18 32.56 5.42
C VAL A 207 28.39 33.85 6.23
N LEU A 208 28.85 33.71 7.46
CA LEU A 208 29.29 34.83 8.28
C LEU A 208 30.81 35.05 8.04
N ILE A 209 31.13 36.15 7.39
CA ILE A 209 32.52 36.50 7.11
C ILE A 209 33.10 37.20 8.35
N GLY A 210 34.44 37.05 8.58
CA GLY A 210 35.14 37.64 9.71
C GLY A 210 35.10 36.82 11.01
N THR A 211 34.43 35.67 11.04
CA THR A 211 34.39 34.83 12.23
C THR A 211 34.80 33.40 11.89
N ARG A 212 35.80 32.87 12.61
CA ARG A 212 36.26 31.50 12.49
C ARG A 212 35.91 30.71 13.76
N THR A 213 35.30 29.54 13.59
CA THR A 213 34.94 28.62 14.67
C THR A 213 35.73 27.32 14.58
N ASP A 214 35.83 26.56 15.67
CA ASP A 214 36.50 25.27 15.72
C ASP A 214 35.80 24.18 14.88
N THR A 215 34.49 24.29 14.68
CA THR A 215 33.69 23.38 13.84
C THR A 215 33.52 23.85 12.40
N GLY A 216 33.85 25.11 12.10
CA GLY A 216 33.58 25.71 10.79
C GLY A 216 32.12 26.08 10.56
N ASP A 217 31.28 25.98 11.58
CA ASP A 217 29.86 26.38 11.51
C ASP A 217 29.44 27.23 12.74
N ILE A 218 28.20 27.70 12.73
CA ILE A 218 27.62 28.58 13.77
C ILE A 218 27.54 27.92 15.17
N THR A 219 27.69 26.61 15.30
CA THR A 219 27.60 25.88 16.57
C THR A 219 28.92 25.75 17.29
N GLY A 220 30.03 26.04 16.62
CA GLY A 220 31.38 25.96 17.17
C GLY A 220 31.77 27.15 18.07
N LYS A 221 32.84 26.94 18.84
CA LYS A 221 33.46 28.04 19.62
C LYS A 221 34.19 28.98 18.69
N VAL A 222 34.00 30.27 18.87
CA VAL A 222 34.73 31.30 18.13
C VAL A 222 36.20 31.22 18.52
N LEU A 223 37.06 30.99 17.54
CA LEU A 223 38.52 30.97 17.68
C LEU A 223 39.11 32.34 17.33
N GLU A 224 38.50 33.03 16.39
CA GLU A 224 39.01 34.30 15.87
C GLU A 224 37.83 35.11 15.31
N SER A 225 37.83 36.41 15.56
CA SER A 225 36.86 37.36 15.01
C SER A 225 37.55 38.64 14.55
N VAL A 226 37.17 39.14 13.37
CA VAL A 226 37.64 40.37 12.77
C VAL A 226 36.41 41.27 12.54
N ASP A 227 36.41 42.44 13.13
CA ASP A 227 35.27 43.37 13.11
C ASP A 227 35.14 44.14 11.79
N ASP A 228 36.21 44.27 11.02
CA ASP A 228 36.22 45.00 9.73
C ASP A 228 36.68 44.06 8.58
N VAL A 229 35.71 43.48 7.91
CA VAL A 229 35.94 42.69 6.71
C VAL A 229 35.67 43.57 5.49
N ARG A 230 36.73 44.08 4.90
CA ARG A 230 36.69 44.83 3.65
C ARG A 230 36.72 43.94 2.43
#